data_cd0e2871b7ac9f02141e263fbba385d6
#
_entry.id   cd0e2871b7ac9f02141e263fbba385d6
#
_cell.length_a   1.000
_cell.length_b   1.000
_cell.length_c   1.000
_cell.angle_alpha   90.00
_cell.angle_beta   90.00
_cell.angle_gamma   90.00
#
_symmetry.space_group_name_H-M   'P 1'
#
loop_
_entity.id
_entity.type
_entity.pdbx_description
1 polymer ?
#
loop_
_entity_poly.entity_id
_entity_poly.type
_entity_poly.pdbx_seq_one_letter_code
_entity_poly.pdbx_strand_id
1 'polypeptide(L)'
;WSWSRGLGDVYKRQEVDSTKIHILEARYDLVKTMRASVLVMGPLVARHGKAKISQPGGCNIGARPINFHLQGLEKMGAQIKSDNKFIYIEAKKLIPIQFEFPNVSVTGTENLMMASVFVEGKTTLKNCAKEPEVEDLANFLNSCGAKIEGAGSSVITIEGVETLNKTHWEVLFDRIEAGTYLVAGAITKGKVRINKIIPEKLKCLIISLEKMGFKIFCSKNSIEIDARQSTIKCQDFSTDPYPGFPTDMQAQLMALNCIGEGSALITEQVFENRFQHVKELRKMGANITLEKNHAVVKGVPNLVGSEVTASDLRASASLVLAGLTVSYTHLRAHETNSN
;
A
#
# COMPACT_ATOMS: atom_id res chain seq x y z
N TRP A 1 -2.31 19.69 -10.51
CA TRP A 1 -2.54 18.24 -10.60
C TRP A 1 -3.84 17.99 -11.36
N SER A 2 -3.78 17.75 -12.64
CA SER A 2 -4.93 17.21 -13.35
C SER A 2 -4.77 15.69 -13.40
N TRP A 3 -5.54 14.98 -12.62
CA TRP A 3 -5.71 13.55 -12.77
C TRP A 3 -6.72 13.33 -13.91
N SER A 4 -6.27 12.89 -15.07
CA SER A 4 -7.20 12.35 -16.05
C SER A 4 -7.70 10.99 -15.56
N ARG A 5 -8.94 10.91 -15.11
CA ARG A 5 -9.64 9.65 -14.88
C ARG A 5 -9.96 9.06 -16.25
N GLY A 6 -9.24 8.03 -16.64
CA GLY A 6 -9.55 7.27 -17.85
C GLY A 6 -8.88 5.91 -17.75
N LEU A 7 -9.67 4.86 -17.66
CA LEU A 7 -9.24 3.50 -17.99
C LEU A 7 -8.86 3.50 -19.47
N GLY A 8 -7.60 3.74 -19.82
CA GLY A 8 -7.19 3.62 -21.20
C GLY A 8 -5.93 4.34 -21.63
N ASP A 9 -5.30 5.14 -20.78
CA ASP A 9 -4.09 5.85 -21.17
C ASP A 9 -2.89 5.50 -20.29
N VAL A 10 -2.46 4.23 -20.37
CA VAL A 10 -1.32 3.66 -19.66
C VAL A 10 0.02 4.31 -20.06
N TYR A 11 0.03 5.17 -21.08
CA TYR A 11 1.23 5.76 -21.65
C TYR A 11 1.28 7.29 -21.59
N LYS A 12 0.43 7.97 -20.83
CA LYS A 12 0.54 9.42 -20.66
C LYS A 12 1.75 9.74 -19.79
N ARG A 13 2.79 10.24 -20.45
CA ARG A 13 3.92 10.86 -19.79
C ARG A 13 3.40 12.06 -18.98
N GLN A 14 3.66 12.07 -17.68
CA GLN A 14 3.37 13.20 -16.81
C GLN A 14 4.65 14.03 -16.66
N GLU A 15 4.49 15.34 -16.68
CA GLU A 15 5.53 16.30 -16.32
C GLU A 15 5.09 17.00 -15.03
N VAL A 16 5.93 16.96 -14.01
CA VAL A 16 5.68 17.60 -12.72
C VAL A 16 6.70 18.72 -12.54
N ASP A 17 6.24 19.96 -12.61
CA ASP A 17 7.06 21.14 -12.29
C ASP A 17 6.75 21.62 -10.86
N SER A 18 7.70 21.45 -9.95
CA SER A 18 7.62 21.88 -8.56
C SER A 18 8.47 23.13 -8.27
N THR A 19 8.95 23.84 -9.28
CA THR A 19 9.81 25.04 -9.11
C THR A 19 9.05 26.21 -8.51
N LYS A 20 7.74 26.30 -8.75
CA LYS A 20 6.86 27.37 -8.27
C LYS A 20 5.67 26.80 -7.49
N ILE A 21 5.93 26.33 -6.28
CA ILE A 21 4.83 25.93 -5.37
C ILE A 21 4.33 27.17 -4.64
N HIS A 22 3.11 27.62 -4.96
CA HIS A 22 2.47 28.77 -4.33
C HIS A 22 1.47 28.38 -3.25
N ILE A 23 0.91 27.16 -3.31
CA ILE A 23 -0.10 26.66 -2.39
C ILE A 23 0.53 25.56 -1.53
N LEU A 24 0.70 25.86 -0.23
CA LEU A 24 1.26 24.92 0.74
C LEU A 24 0.13 24.20 1.51
N GLU A 25 -0.93 23.88 0.80
CA GLU A 25 -2.14 23.26 1.33
C GLU A 25 -2.49 21.97 0.57
N ALA A 26 -2.68 20.88 1.28
CA ALA A 26 -3.33 19.69 0.75
C ALA A 26 -4.84 19.78 1.04
N ARG A 27 -5.61 20.14 0.02
CA ARG A 27 -7.05 20.42 0.12
C ARG A 27 -7.86 19.17 0.42
N TYR A 28 -9.00 19.36 1.11
CA TYR A 28 -9.85 18.25 1.52
C TYR A 28 -10.34 17.37 0.36
N ASP A 29 -10.75 17.97 -0.75
CA ASP A 29 -11.19 17.26 -1.95
C ASP A 29 -10.14 16.29 -2.51
N LEU A 30 -8.85 16.61 -2.37
CA LEU A 30 -7.73 15.76 -2.75
C LEU A 30 -7.38 14.72 -1.66
N VAL A 31 -7.32 15.15 -0.40
CA VAL A 31 -6.95 14.28 0.73
C VAL A 31 -7.98 13.18 0.97
N LYS A 32 -9.28 13.49 0.85
CA LYS A 32 -10.35 12.51 1.05
C LYS A 32 -10.33 11.37 0.03
N THR A 33 -9.82 11.63 -1.17
CA THR A 33 -9.76 10.63 -2.25
C THR A 33 -8.44 9.86 -2.27
N MET A 34 -7.39 10.44 -1.70
CA MET A 34 -6.04 9.86 -1.71
C MET A 34 -5.34 10.13 -0.37
N ARG A 35 -5.35 9.12 0.49
CA ARG A 35 -4.71 9.22 1.82
C ARG A 35 -3.21 9.51 1.77
N ALA A 36 -2.52 9.05 0.72
CA ALA A 36 -1.10 9.35 0.50
C ALA A 36 -0.79 10.87 0.45
N SER A 37 -1.81 11.73 0.32
CA SER A 37 -1.65 13.18 0.42
C SER A 37 -1.03 13.66 1.74
N VAL A 38 -1.07 12.85 2.80
CA VAL A 38 -0.38 13.16 4.07
C VAL A 38 1.14 13.17 3.92
N LEU A 39 1.69 12.49 2.91
CA LEU A 39 3.14 12.44 2.66
C LEU A 39 3.74 13.78 2.23
N VAL A 40 2.94 14.73 1.79
CA VAL A 40 3.44 16.08 1.47
C VAL A 40 3.80 16.92 2.69
N MET A 41 3.40 16.52 3.91
CA MET A 41 3.69 17.25 5.14
C MET A 41 5.18 17.49 5.34
N GLY A 42 5.95 16.42 5.37
CA GLY A 42 7.40 16.46 5.58
C GLY A 42 8.13 17.35 4.57
N PRO A 43 8.00 17.07 3.27
CA PRO A 43 8.61 17.86 2.22
C PRO A 43 8.21 19.35 2.24
N LEU A 44 6.94 19.66 2.49
CA LEU A 44 6.49 21.06 2.54
C LEU A 44 7.06 21.79 3.73
N VAL A 45 7.06 21.19 4.91
CA VAL A 45 7.65 21.83 6.12
C VAL A 45 9.16 21.96 5.99
N ALA A 46 9.85 20.92 5.49
CA ALA A 46 11.30 20.97 5.31
C ALA A 46 11.72 22.04 4.29
N ARG A 47 10.97 22.21 3.20
CA ARG A 47 11.31 23.12 2.10
C ARG A 47 10.81 24.55 2.31
N HIS A 48 9.64 24.71 2.90
CA HIS A 48 8.92 25.99 2.96
C HIS A 48 8.65 26.47 4.40
N GLY A 49 9.03 25.70 5.41
CA GLY A 49 8.78 26.01 6.82
C GLY A 49 7.32 25.89 7.26
N LYS A 50 6.39 25.55 6.37
CA LYS A 50 4.97 25.41 6.71
C LYS A 50 4.24 24.45 5.78
N ALA A 51 3.19 23.83 6.33
CA ALA A 51 2.20 23.04 5.57
C ALA A 51 0.81 23.18 6.20
N LYS A 52 -0.22 23.12 5.37
CA LYS A 52 -1.62 23.02 5.79
C LYS A 52 -2.22 21.78 5.14
N ILE A 53 -2.65 20.84 5.94
CA ILE A 53 -3.17 19.55 5.48
C ILE A 53 -4.58 19.38 5.99
N SER A 54 -5.51 19.05 5.12
CA SER A 54 -6.85 18.67 5.57
C SER A 54 -6.78 17.42 6.43
N GLN A 55 -7.60 17.37 7.49
CA GLN A 55 -7.72 16.17 8.29
C GLN A 55 -8.06 14.98 7.40
N PRO A 56 -7.30 13.88 7.41
CA PRO A 56 -7.63 12.72 6.61
C PRO A 56 -8.97 12.16 7.08
N GLY A 57 -9.91 11.99 6.16
CA GLY A 57 -11.17 11.33 6.41
C GLY A 57 -10.99 9.93 7.00
N GLY A 58 -11.99 9.42 7.70
CA GLY A 58 -11.99 8.05 8.21
C GLY A 58 -11.75 7.05 7.07
N CYS A 59 -10.94 6.05 7.32
CA CYS A 59 -10.73 4.95 6.38
C CYS A 59 -11.61 3.78 6.80
N ASN A 60 -12.32 3.17 5.85
CA ASN A 60 -13.21 2.03 6.11
C ASN A 60 -12.49 0.80 6.69
N ILE A 61 -11.18 0.70 6.55
CA ILE A 61 -10.37 -0.48 6.96
C ILE A 61 -9.80 -0.39 8.38
N GLY A 62 -9.99 0.73 9.09
CA GLY A 62 -9.53 0.91 10.47
C GLY A 62 -8.94 2.28 10.77
N ALA A 63 -8.60 2.50 12.04
CA ALA A 63 -7.93 3.70 12.50
C ALA A 63 -6.51 3.76 11.91
N ARG A 64 -6.22 4.82 11.18
CA ARG A 64 -4.89 5.09 10.63
C ARG A 64 -4.42 6.45 11.14
N PRO A 65 -4.07 6.56 12.42
CA PRO A 65 -3.65 7.82 12.99
C PRO A 65 -2.41 8.35 12.29
N ILE A 66 -2.39 9.65 12.04
CA ILE A 66 -1.20 10.35 11.52
C ILE A 66 -0.33 10.88 12.67
N ASN A 67 -0.59 10.43 13.89
CA ASN A 67 0.08 10.90 15.10
C ASN A 67 1.59 10.77 15.01
N PHE A 68 2.09 9.68 14.43
CA PHE A 68 3.54 9.45 14.32
C PHE A 68 4.22 10.47 13.40
N HIS A 69 3.54 10.91 12.34
CA HIS A 69 4.00 11.99 11.49
C HIS A 69 4.13 13.28 12.29
N LEU A 70 3.07 13.62 13.06
CA LEU A 70 3.02 14.85 13.83
C LEU A 70 4.02 14.82 14.99
N GLN A 71 4.07 13.74 15.76
CA GLN A 71 5.04 13.57 16.86
C GLN A 71 6.49 13.69 16.37
N GLY A 72 6.81 13.10 15.23
CA GLY A 72 8.13 13.22 14.64
C GLY A 72 8.46 14.67 14.24
N LEU A 73 7.53 15.36 13.55
CA LEU A 73 7.72 16.76 13.16
C LEU A 73 7.78 17.72 14.38
N GLU A 74 6.95 17.49 15.41
CA GLU A 74 7.04 18.24 16.66
C GLU A 74 8.41 18.08 17.32
N LYS A 75 8.90 16.84 17.39
CA LYS A 75 10.23 16.57 17.92
C LYS A 75 11.35 17.22 17.09
N MET A 76 11.14 17.37 15.79
CA MET A 76 12.01 18.14 14.90
C MET A 76 11.89 19.67 15.09
N GLY A 77 11.04 20.14 16.00
CA GLY A 77 10.86 21.55 16.33
C GLY A 77 9.72 22.24 15.59
N ALA A 78 8.87 21.52 14.89
CA ALA A 78 7.67 22.10 14.27
C ALA A 78 6.60 22.39 15.33
N GLN A 79 5.89 23.50 15.16
CA GLN A 79 4.68 23.84 15.91
C GLN A 79 3.48 23.31 15.14
N ILE A 80 2.61 22.55 15.82
CA ILE A 80 1.43 21.95 15.22
C ILE A 80 0.18 22.47 15.90
N LYS A 81 -0.77 22.91 15.08
CA LYS A 81 -2.12 23.29 15.51
C LYS A 81 -3.12 22.54 14.64
N SER A 82 -4.24 22.14 15.21
CA SER A 82 -5.31 21.52 14.46
C SER A 82 -6.66 22.10 14.83
N ASP A 83 -7.54 22.19 13.86
CA ASP A 83 -8.96 22.40 14.03
C ASP A 83 -9.75 21.21 13.47
N ASN A 84 -11.07 21.31 13.40
CA ASN A 84 -11.93 20.22 12.92
C ASN A 84 -11.73 19.86 11.42
N LYS A 85 -11.01 20.70 10.65
CA LYS A 85 -10.86 20.55 9.20
C LYS A 85 -9.40 20.39 8.77
N PHE A 86 -8.48 21.07 9.47
CA PHE A 86 -7.09 21.20 9.04
C PHE A 86 -6.10 20.97 10.16
N ILE A 87 -4.92 20.59 9.75
CA ILE A 87 -3.70 20.52 10.55
C ILE A 87 -2.74 21.57 9.96
N TYR A 88 -2.28 22.47 10.80
CA TYR A 88 -1.32 23.53 10.47
C TYR A 88 0.01 23.17 11.09
N ILE A 89 1.06 23.18 10.30
CA ILE A 89 2.41 22.81 10.71
C ILE A 89 3.34 23.95 10.32
N GLU A 90 4.09 24.48 11.27
CA GLU A 90 5.03 25.56 11.04
C GLU A 90 6.36 25.27 11.75
N ALA A 91 7.47 25.53 11.08
CA ALA A 91 8.79 25.43 11.64
C ALA A 91 9.68 26.54 11.08
N LYS A 92 10.37 27.28 11.96
CA LYS A 92 11.41 28.22 11.50
C LYS A 92 12.63 27.51 10.95
N LYS A 93 13.04 26.45 11.62
CA LYS A 93 14.12 25.53 11.22
C LYS A 93 13.83 24.19 11.87
N LEU A 94 13.90 23.13 11.10
CA LEU A 94 13.86 21.77 11.64
C LEU A 94 15.24 21.39 12.21
N ILE A 95 15.24 20.59 13.28
CA ILE A 95 16.45 20.08 13.94
C ILE A 95 16.57 18.57 13.78
N PRO A 96 17.78 18.00 13.79
CA PRO A 96 17.98 16.57 13.72
C PRO A 96 17.50 15.88 15.01
N ILE A 97 16.95 14.69 14.89
CA ILE A 97 16.38 13.95 16.01
C ILE A 97 16.77 12.47 15.99
N GLN A 98 16.61 11.84 17.16
CA GLN A 98 16.41 10.40 17.26
C GLN A 98 14.93 10.16 17.55
N PHE A 99 14.24 9.44 16.65
CA PHE A 99 12.83 9.13 16.78
C PHE A 99 12.60 7.63 16.63
N GLU A 100 11.86 7.05 17.56
CA GLU A 100 11.47 5.65 17.52
C GLU A 100 9.94 5.58 17.32
N PHE A 101 9.52 4.91 16.24
CA PHE A 101 8.10 4.72 15.98
C PHE A 101 7.52 3.74 17.02
N PRO A 102 6.43 4.10 17.74
CA PRO A 102 5.76 3.19 18.67
C PRO A 102 5.26 1.90 17.98
N ASN A 103 4.78 2.05 16.75
CA ASN A 103 4.42 0.95 15.85
C ASN A 103 4.99 1.24 14.46
N VAL A 104 5.29 0.18 13.71
CA VAL A 104 5.77 0.30 12.33
C VAL A 104 4.76 1.09 11.49
N SER A 105 5.22 2.10 10.80
CA SER A 105 4.41 2.96 9.93
C SER A 105 5.14 3.26 8.64
N VAL A 106 4.61 2.76 7.52
CA VAL A 106 5.17 3.01 6.18
C VAL A 106 5.21 4.51 5.88
N THR A 107 4.04 5.14 5.84
CA THR A 107 3.93 6.57 5.51
C THR A 107 4.58 7.48 6.55
N GLY A 108 4.61 7.07 7.84
CA GLY A 108 5.34 7.77 8.89
C GLY A 108 6.84 7.77 8.62
N THR A 109 7.40 6.60 8.27
CA THR A 109 8.82 6.45 7.93
C THR A 109 9.17 7.29 6.70
N GLU A 110 8.41 7.17 5.63
CA GLU A 110 8.62 7.95 4.39
C GLU A 110 8.56 9.46 4.62
N ASN A 111 7.57 9.91 5.38
CA ASN A 111 7.36 11.33 5.63
C ASN A 111 8.49 11.95 6.47
N LEU A 112 8.88 11.30 7.57
CA LEU A 112 9.99 11.78 8.41
C LEU A 112 11.34 11.66 7.71
N MET A 113 11.54 10.63 6.88
CA MET A 113 12.71 10.50 6.04
C MET A 113 12.83 11.68 5.08
N MET A 114 11.76 12.00 4.33
CA MET A 114 11.73 13.15 3.42
C MET A 114 11.91 14.49 4.16
N ALA A 115 11.29 14.63 5.34
CA ALA A 115 11.44 15.84 6.16
C ALA A 115 12.90 16.06 6.60
N SER A 116 13.65 14.98 6.83
CA SER A 116 15.02 15.01 7.36
C SER A 116 16.10 15.35 6.34
N VAL A 117 15.80 15.24 5.03
CA VAL A 117 16.80 15.39 3.96
C VAL A 117 17.52 16.76 3.99
N PHE A 118 16.81 17.84 4.37
CA PHE A 118 17.38 19.19 4.43
C PHE A 118 17.73 19.64 5.86
N VAL A 119 17.69 18.74 6.83
CA VAL A 119 17.94 19.07 8.24
C VAL A 119 19.44 18.92 8.54
N GLU A 120 20.11 20.03 8.81
CA GLU A 120 21.53 20.05 9.16
C GLU A 120 21.82 19.13 10.36
N GLY A 121 22.73 18.20 10.17
CA GLY A 121 23.09 17.18 11.15
C GLY A 121 22.51 15.79 10.82
N LYS A 122 22.53 14.89 11.81
CA LYS A 122 22.16 13.49 11.65
C LYS A 122 20.85 13.16 12.35
N THR A 123 19.83 12.78 11.58
CA THR A 123 18.57 12.22 12.09
C THR A 123 18.65 10.70 12.08
N THR A 124 18.15 10.07 13.15
CA THR A 124 18.04 8.60 13.25
C THR A 124 16.59 8.21 13.53
N LEU A 125 16.01 7.44 12.65
CA LEU A 125 14.67 6.86 12.79
C LEU A 125 14.80 5.39 13.16
N LYS A 126 14.07 4.94 14.19
CA LYS A 126 14.06 3.56 14.70
C LYS A 126 12.67 2.96 14.58
N ASN A 127 12.59 1.62 14.56
CA ASN A 127 11.38 0.85 14.31
C ASN A 127 10.69 1.27 13.00
N CYS A 128 11.52 1.52 11.98
CA CYS A 128 11.09 1.92 10.65
C CYS A 128 10.40 0.78 9.90
N ALA A 129 9.53 1.15 8.99
CA ALA A 129 8.98 0.26 7.97
C ALA A 129 10.09 -0.21 7.02
N LYS A 130 10.02 -1.50 6.62
CA LYS A 130 11.04 -2.17 5.79
C LYS A 130 10.52 -2.46 4.38
N GLU A 131 9.33 -1.98 4.05
CA GLU A 131 8.69 -2.20 2.77
C GLU A 131 9.59 -1.76 1.62
N PRO A 132 9.58 -2.50 0.50
CA PRO A 132 10.38 -2.16 -0.68
C PRO A 132 10.15 -0.74 -1.20
N GLU A 133 8.97 -0.19 -0.97
CA GLU A 133 8.60 1.17 -1.35
C GLU A 133 9.38 2.21 -0.53
N VAL A 134 9.65 1.96 0.75
CA VAL A 134 10.49 2.80 1.62
C VAL A 134 11.95 2.77 1.15
N GLU A 135 12.44 1.59 0.78
CA GLU A 135 13.78 1.42 0.22
C GLU A 135 13.92 2.14 -1.12
N ASP A 136 12.92 2.02 -2.01
CA ASP A 136 12.89 2.68 -3.31
C ASP A 136 12.90 4.21 -3.18
N LEU A 137 12.11 4.77 -2.24
CA LEU A 137 12.11 6.20 -1.95
C LEU A 137 13.48 6.68 -1.45
N ALA A 138 14.12 5.93 -0.54
CA ALA A 138 15.45 6.28 -0.04
C ALA A 138 16.50 6.26 -1.16
N ASN A 139 16.46 5.25 -2.03
CA ASN A 139 17.34 5.13 -3.18
C ASN A 139 17.12 6.26 -4.21
N PHE A 140 15.86 6.61 -4.45
CA PHE A 140 15.52 7.78 -5.28
C PHE A 140 16.10 9.08 -4.70
N LEU A 141 15.90 9.34 -3.40
CA LEU A 141 16.44 10.53 -2.72
C LEU A 141 17.96 10.54 -2.76
N ASN A 142 18.62 9.40 -2.53
CA ASN A 142 20.07 9.26 -2.63
C ASN A 142 20.58 9.52 -4.06
N SER A 143 19.84 9.11 -5.08
CA SER A 143 20.17 9.43 -6.47
C SER A 143 20.05 10.92 -6.79
N CYS A 144 19.26 11.66 -6.00
CA CYS A 144 19.17 13.12 -6.04
C CYS A 144 20.30 13.79 -5.23
N GLY A 145 21.13 13.03 -4.47
CA GLY A 145 22.21 13.54 -3.66
C GLY A 145 21.93 13.60 -2.16
N ALA A 146 20.81 13.02 -1.68
CA ALA A 146 20.59 12.81 -0.26
C ALA A 146 21.60 11.81 0.31
N LYS A 147 21.70 11.75 1.64
CA LYS A 147 22.56 10.81 2.36
C LYS A 147 21.71 10.01 3.35
N ILE A 148 21.13 8.92 2.86
CA ILE A 148 20.23 8.03 3.60
C ILE A 148 20.84 6.64 3.64
N GLU A 149 20.97 6.08 4.83
CA GLU A 149 21.47 4.73 5.07
C GLU A 149 20.47 3.92 5.88
N GLY A 150 20.51 2.59 5.73
CA GLY A 150 19.69 1.63 6.51
C GLY A 150 18.26 1.48 6.03
N ALA A 151 17.85 2.06 4.90
CA ALA A 151 16.53 1.79 4.31
C ALA A 151 16.37 0.29 4.02
N GLY A 152 15.15 -0.25 4.27
CA GLY A 152 14.90 -1.69 4.25
C GLY A 152 15.24 -2.40 5.57
N SER A 153 15.79 -1.68 6.55
CA SER A 153 16.01 -2.17 7.92
C SER A 153 15.13 -1.43 8.94
N SER A 154 15.19 -1.83 10.21
CA SER A 154 14.45 -1.16 11.28
C SER A 154 15.06 0.18 11.72
N VAL A 155 16.24 0.54 11.23
CA VAL A 155 16.93 1.79 11.59
C VAL A 155 17.38 2.50 10.32
N ILE A 156 16.92 3.73 10.15
CA ILE A 156 17.29 4.59 9.02
C ILE A 156 18.01 5.81 9.57
N THR A 157 19.15 6.16 9.00
CA THR A 157 19.89 7.37 9.31
C THR A 157 19.93 8.30 8.12
N ILE A 158 19.71 9.58 8.37
CA ILE A 158 19.69 10.61 7.34
C ILE A 158 20.67 11.72 7.78
N GLU A 159 21.67 12.03 6.96
CA GLU A 159 22.50 13.19 7.11
C GLU A 159 22.01 14.30 6.19
N GLY A 160 21.71 15.45 6.76
CA GLY A 160 21.12 16.56 6.01
C GLY A 160 22.05 17.09 4.92
N VAL A 161 21.45 17.52 3.80
CA VAL A 161 22.13 18.13 2.66
C VAL A 161 21.53 19.50 2.35
N GLU A 162 22.30 20.39 1.75
CA GLU A 162 21.82 21.73 1.40
C GLU A 162 20.89 21.73 0.17
N THR A 163 21.18 20.86 -0.79
CA THR A 163 20.46 20.81 -2.07
C THR A 163 20.31 19.39 -2.57
N LEU A 164 19.26 19.17 -3.37
CA LEU A 164 19.08 17.95 -4.17
C LEU A 164 19.24 18.27 -5.66
N ASN A 165 19.77 17.32 -6.39
CA ASN A 165 20.03 17.40 -7.82
C ASN A 165 18.93 16.73 -8.62
N LYS A 166 18.86 17.06 -9.92
CA LYS A 166 18.01 16.33 -10.87
C LYS A 166 18.54 14.91 -11.05
N THR A 167 17.63 13.96 -11.17
CA THR A 167 17.97 12.57 -11.44
C THR A 167 16.99 11.97 -12.43
N HIS A 168 17.35 10.82 -12.97
CA HIS A 168 16.44 9.91 -13.68
C HIS A 168 16.21 8.71 -12.80
N TRP A 169 14.95 8.36 -12.55
CA TRP A 169 14.57 7.26 -11.68
C TRP A 169 13.48 6.40 -12.33
N GLU A 170 13.65 5.10 -12.30
CA GLU A 170 12.61 4.15 -12.64
C GLU A 170 11.97 3.65 -11.34
N VAL A 171 10.70 4.00 -11.13
CA VAL A 171 9.96 3.64 -9.92
C VAL A 171 9.84 2.11 -9.85
N LEU A 172 9.98 1.57 -8.64
CA LEU A 172 9.82 0.15 -8.37
C LEU A 172 8.44 -0.34 -8.86
N PHE A 173 8.39 -1.56 -9.38
CA PHE A 173 7.12 -2.19 -9.74
C PHE A 173 6.18 -2.32 -8.53
N ASP A 174 4.88 -2.26 -8.77
CA ASP A 174 3.86 -2.49 -7.73
C ASP A 174 3.76 -4.00 -7.44
N ARG A 175 4.27 -4.43 -6.27
CA ARG A 175 4.23 -5.83 -5.83
C ARG A 175 2.81 -6.32 -5.54
N ILE A 176 1.89 -5.42 -5.19
CA ILE A 176 0.49 -5.78 -4.91
C ILE A 176 -0.27 -5.98 -6.22
N GLU A 177 -0.03 -5.13 -7.22
CA GLU A 177 -0.53 -5.35 -8.59
C GLU A 177 -0.02 -6.67 -9.15
N ALA A 178 1.30 -6.89 -9.12
CA ALA A 178 1.92 -8.13 -9.58
C ALA A 178 1.33 -9.37 -8.87
N GLY A 179 1.22 -9.32 -7.54
CA GLY A 179 0.59 -10.37 -6.74
C GLY A 179 -0.86 -10.62 -7.11
N THR A 180 -1.64 -9.57 -7.38
CA THR A 180 -3.04 -9.68 -7.80
C THR A 180 -3.17 -10.40 -9.14
N TYR A 181 -2.29 -10.12 -10.11
CA TYR A 181 -2.26 -10.86 -11.39
C TYR A 181 -1.82 -12.32 -11.24
N LEU A 182 -0.90 -12.63 -10.32
CA LEU A 182 -0.58 -14.03 -10.01
C LEU A 182 -1.79 -14.77 -9.45
N VAL A 183 -2.53 -14.14 -8.53
CA VAL A 183 -3.78 -14.72 -7.99
C VAL A 183 -4.84 -14.84 -9.09
N ALA A 184 -4.94 -13.88 -10.02
CA ALA A 184 -5.85 -13.99 -11.17
C ALA A 184 -5.51 -15.22 -12.03
N GLY A 185 -4.23 -15.46 -12.33
CA GLY A 185 -3.79 -16.67 -13.02
C GLY A 185 -4.12 -17.96 -12.26
N ALA A 186 -3.94 -17.92 -10.92
CA ALA A 186 -4.25 -19.04 -10.04
C ALA A 186 -5.75 -19.38 -10.03
N ILE A 187 -6.60 -18.38 -9.77
CA ILE A 187 -8.04 -18.56 -9.57
C ILE A 187 -8.78 -18.97 -10.85
N THR A 188 -8.26 -18.55 -12.02
CA THR A 188 -8.81 -18.90 -13.34
C THR A 188 -8.21 -20.19 -13.92
N LYS A 189 -7.36 -20.89 -13.15
CA LYS A 189 -6.60 -22.07 -13.62
C LYS A 189 -5.87 -21.80 -14.94
N GLY A 190 -5.27 -20.62 -15.05
CA GLY A 190 -4.56 -20.13 -16.22
C GLY A 190 -3.04 -20.23 -16.09
N LYS A 191 -2.37 -19.66 -17.05
CA LYS A 191 -0.92 -19.45 -17.04
C LYS A 191 -0.64 -17.95 -17.20
N VAL A 192 0.07 -17.34 -16.25
CA VAL A 192 0.40 -15.91 -16.25
C VAL A 192 1.90 -15.75 -16.01
N ARG A 193 2.52 -14.89 -16.81
CA ARG A 193 3.90 -14.47 -16.60
C ARG A 193 3.96 -12.95 -16.44
N ILE A 194 4.63 -12.50 -15.39
CA ILE A 194 4.86 -11.09 -15.09
C ILE A 194 6.35 -10.81 -15.24
N ASN A 195 6.68 -9.81 -16.05
CA ASN A 195 8.05 -9.40 -16.33
C ASN A 195 8.41 -8.09 -15.63
N LYS A 196 9.68 -7.77 -15.57
CA LYS A 196 10.24 -6.54 -14.95
C LYS A 196 9.90 -6.44 -13.46
N ILE A 197 9.98 -7.53 -12.74
CA ILE A 197 9.73 -7.61 -11.31
C ILE A 197 10.87 -8.35 -10.60
N ILE A 198 11.02 -8.13 -9.31
CA ILE A 198 12.01 -8.76 -8.44
C ILE A 198 11.28 -9.79 -7.56
N PRO A 199 11.42 -11.12 -7.83
CA PRO A 199 10.66 -12.17 -7.12
C PRO A 199 10.82 -12.14 -5.61
N GLU A 200 11.98 -11.78 -5.09
CA GLU A 200 12.27 -11.71 -3.66
C GLU A 200 11.33 -10.77 -2.91
N LYS A 201 10.86 -9.71 -3.58
CA LYS A 201 9.92 -8.74 -2.99
C LYS A 201 8.48 -9.29 -2.87
N LEU A 202 8.19 -10.45 -3.48
CA LEU A 202 6.93 -11.20 -3.38
C LEU A 202 7.07 -12.56 -2.68
N LYS A 203 8.18 -12.81 -2.01
CA LYS A 203 8.52 -14.13 -1.46
C LYS A 203 7.40 -14.76 -0.61
N CYS A 204 6.77 -13.99 0.28
CA CYS A 204 5.68 -14.50 1.12
C CYS A 204 4.47 -14.96 0.30
N LEU A 205 4.08 -14.21 -0.74
CA LEU A 205 3.00 -14.60 -1.62
C LEU A 205 3.36 -15.83 -2.46
N ILE A 206 4.58 -15.89 -3.00
CA ILE A 206 5.08 -17.05 -3.76
C ILE A 206 4.98 -18.31 -2.92
N ILE A 207 5.50 -18.29 -1.68
CA ILE A 207 5.43 -19.43 -0.76
C ILE A 207 3.98 -19.83 -0.47
N SER A 208 3.08 -18.87 -0.29
CA SER A 208 1.66 -19.16 -0.06
C SER A 208 1.02 -19.83 -1.27
N LEU A 209 1.27 -19.34 -2.47
CA LEU A 209 0.75 -19.94 -3.70
C LEU A 209 1.33 -21.34 -3.96
N GLU A 210 2.61 -21.58 -3.68
CA GLU A 210 3.22 -22.92 -3.77
C GLU A 210 2.56 -23.90 -2.79
N LYS A 211 2.31 -23.48 -1.56
CA LYS A 211 1.57 -24.28 -0.55
C LYS A 211 0.14 -24.56 -0.97
N MET A 212 -0.49 -23.66 -1.71
CA MET A 212 -1.83 -23.88 -2.30
C MET A 212 -1.81 -24.84 -3.49
N GLY A 213 -0.65 -25.35 -3.91
CA GLY A 213 -0.49 -26.36 -4.95
C GLY A 213 -0.15 -25.83 -6.34
N PHE A 214 0.23 -24.55 -6.45
CA PHE A 214 0.60 -23.96 -7.74
C PHE A 214 2.08 -24.15 -8.06
N LYS A 215 2.39 -24.31 -9.35
CA LYS A 215 3.76 -24.31 -9.87
C LYS A 215 4.16 -22.88 -10.19
N ILE A 216 5.19 -22.38 -9.50
CA ILE A 216 5.74 -21.04 -9.69
C ILE A 216 7.17 -21.14 -10.21
N PHE A 217 7.44 -20.40 -11.27
CA PHE A 217 8.77 -20.32 -11.86
C PHE A 217 9.29 -18.89 -11.74
N CYS A 218 10.37 -18.72 -10.99
CA CYS A 218 11.03 -17.44 -10.80
C CYS A 218 12.30 -17.36 -11.66
N SER A 219 12.51 -16.23 -12.30
CA SER A 219 13.78 -15.84 -12.89
C SER A 219 14.28 -14.56 -12.23
N LYS A 220 15.43 -14.04 -12.66
CA LYS A 220 15.98 -12.79 -12.08
C LYS A 220 14.99 -11.61 -12.11
N ASN A 221 14.14 -11.53 -13.14
CA ASN A 221 13.26 -10.39 -13.38
C ASN A 221 11.85 -10.77 -13.85
N SER A 222 11.42 -12.00 -13.59
CA SER A 222 10.05 -12.43 -13.88
C SER A 222 9.57 -13.52 -12.95
N ILE A 223 8.24 -13.61 -12.79
CA ILE A 223 7.53 -14.71 -12.13
C ILE A 223 6.50 -15.24 -13.11
N GLU A 224 6.40 -16.56 -13.19
CA GLU A 224 5.38 -17.25 -13.96
C GLU A 224 4.63 -18.22 -13.03
N ILE A 225 3.31 -18.18 -13.06
CA ILE A 225 2.43 -19.19 -12.45
C ILE A 225 1.79 -20.03 -13.54
N ASP A 226 1.78 -21.36 -13.37
CA ASP A 226 1.04 -22.28 -14.21
C ASP A 226 0.04 -23.08 -13.36
N ALA A 227 -1.22 -22.68 -13.41
CA ALA A 227 -2.31 -23.24 -12.60
C ALA A 227 -3.19 -24.23 -13.38
N ARG A 228 -2.91 -24.51 -14.66
CA ARG A 228 -3.77 -25.27 -15.57
C ARG A 228 -4.10 -26.70 -15.11
N GLN A 229 -3.19 -27.30 -14.35
CA GLN A 229 -3.36 -28.66 -13.81
C GLN A 229 -3.31 -28.69 -12.28
N SER A 230 -3.49 -27.55 -11.63
CA SER A 230 -3.39 -27.46 -10.19
C SER A 230 -4.73 -27.72 -9.53
N THR A 231 -4.70 -28.44 -8.42
CA THR A 231 -5.79 -28.49 -7.45
C THR A 231 -5.51 -27.45 -6.38
N ILE A 232 -6.45 -26.52 -6.20
CA ILE A 232 -6.29 -25.44 -5.26
C ILE A 232 -6.54 -26.00 -3.85
N LYS A 233 -5.54 -25.90 -2.98
CA LYS A 233 -5.65 -26.26 -1.55
C LYS A 233 -5.80 -25.02 -0.72
N CYS A 234 -6.70 -25.04 0.27
CA CYS A 234 -6.80 -23.97 1.23
C CYS A 234 -5.49 -23.83 2.02
N GLN A 235 -5.09 -22.59 2.31
CA GLN A 235 -3.85 -22.26 2.98
C GLN A 235 -4.09 -21.21 4.07
N ASP A 236 -3.68 -21.53 5.30
CA ASP A 236 -3.66 -20.58 6.42
C ASP A 236 -2.61 -19.49 6.18
N PHE A 237 -2.95 -18.28 6.55
CA PHE A 237 -1.98 -17.18 6.58
C PHE A 237 -2.37 -16.09 7.57
N SER A 238 -1.35 -15.34 7.99
CA SER A 238 -1.49 -14.15 8.84
C SER A 238 -0.84 -12.97 8.17
N THR A 239 -1.50 -11.81 8.22
CA THR A 239 -0.91 -10.57 7.71
C THR A 239 0.07 -10.00 8.72
N ASP A 240 1.20 -9.51 8.23
CA ASP A 240 2.24 -8.88 9.02
C ASP A 240 2.94 -7.77 8.22
N PRO A 241 3.58 -6.78 8.88
CA PRO A 241 4.49 -5.87 8.20
C PRO A 241 5.58 -6.60 7.42
N TYR A 242 6.07 -5.99 6.35
CA TYR A 242 7.13 -6.57 5.52
C TYR A 242 8.37 -6.98 6.34
N PRO A 243 8.96 -8.16 6.14
CA PRO A 243 8.76 -9.10 5.02
C PRO A 243 7.65 -10.14 5.24
N GLY A 244 6.72 -9.91 6.18
CA GLY A 244 5.56 -10.76 6.38
C GLY A 244 4.56 -10.70 5.23
N PHE A 245 3.43 -11.42 5.38
CA PHE A 245 2.40 -11.44 4.33
C PHE A 245 1.65 -10.11 4.30
N PRO A 246 1.64 -9.40 3.16
CA PRO A 246 1.08 -8.05 3.09
C PRO A 246 -0.44 -8.06 3.26
N THR A 247 -0.94 -7.21 4.16
CA THR A 247 -2.38 -7.00 4.36
C THR A 247 -3.12 -6.60 3.07
N ASP A 248 -2.42 -5.96 2.14
CA ASP A 248 -2.96 -5.56 0.83
C ASP A 248 -3.19 -6.74 -0.14
N MET A 249 -2.71 -7.95 0.19
CA MET A 249 -2.99 -9.19 -0.54
C MET A 249 -3.97 -10.12 0.19
N GLN A 250 -4.42 -9.75 1.39
CA GLN A 250 -5.29 -10.56 2.23
C GLN A 250 -6.60 -10.90 1.52
N ALA A 251 -7.29 -9.92 0.96
CA ALA A 251 -8.58 -10.12 0.31
C ALA A 251 -8.49 -10.98 -0.96
N GLN A 252 -7.42 -10.80 -1.76
CA GLN A 252 -7.16 -11.56 -2.98
C GLN A 252 -6.91 -13.04 -2.67
N LEU A 253 -6.06 -13.33 -1.66
CA LEU A 253 -5.77 -14.71 -1.29
C LEU A 253 -6.96 -15.37 -0.59
N MET A 254 -7.79 -14.59 0.13
CA MET A 254 -9.06 -15.08 0.68
C MET A 254 -10.02 -15.52 -0.44
N ALA A 255 -10.16 -14.74 -1.51
CA ALA A 255 -10.99 -15.10 -2.65
C ALA A 255 -10.53 -16.45 -3.28
N LEU A 256 -9.21 -16.65 -3.37
CA LEU A 256 -8.65 -17.92 -3.84
C LEU A 256 -8.96 -19.09 -2.89
N ASN A 257 -8.88 -18.87 -1.56
CA ASN A 257 -9.26 -19.87 -0.56
C ASN A 257 -10.74 -20.25 -0.65
N CYS A 258 -11.62 -19.33 -1.08
CA CYS A 258 -13.06 -19.63 -1.19
C CYS A 258 -13.37 -20.81 -2.12
N ILE A 259 -12.51 -21.09 -3.12
CA ILE A 259 -12.67 -22.20 -4.08
C ILE A 259 -11.61 -23.30 -3.93
N GLY A 260 -10.83 -23.26 -2.84
CA GLY A 260 -9.83 -24.26 -2.52
C GLY A 260 -10.41 -25.48 -1.81
N GLU A 261 -9.74 -26.63 -1.90
CA GLU A 261 -10.09 -27.82 -1.12
C GLU A 261 -9.66 -27.65 0.36
N GLY A 262 -10.57 -27.93 1.28
CA GLY A 262 -10.33 -27.87 2.72
C GLY A 262 -10.82 -26.58 3.36
N SER A 263 -10.08 -26.13 4.40
CA SER A 263 -10.39 -24.91 5.14
C SER A 263 -9.10 -24.13 5.43
N ALA A 264 -9.21 -22.82 5.56
CA ALA A 264 -8.12 -21.95 5.91
C ALA A 264 -8.51 -21.00 7.04
N LEU A 265 -7.56 -20.79 7.98
CA LEU A 265 -7.61 -19.73 8.99
C LEU A 265 -6.83 -18.52 8.47
N ILE A 266 -7.49 -17.39 8.36
CA ILE A 266 -6.89 -16.13 7.93
C ILE A 266 -6.91 -15.17 9.13
N THR A 267 -5.74 -14.67 9.52
CA THR A 267 -5.60 -13.72 10.63
C THR A 267 -5.15 -12.37 10.10
N GLU A 268 -5.92 -11.32 10.39
CA GLU A 268 -5.56 -9.94 10.05
C GLU A 268 -4.99 -9.24 11.28
N GLN A 269 -3.69 -8.90 11.25
CA GLN A 269 -2.99 -8.30 12.38
C GLN A 269 -2.68 -6.81 12.18
N VAL A 270 -2.87 -6.29 10.95
CA VAL A 270 -2.47 -4.92 10.60
C VAL A 270 -3.63 -3.93 10.73
N PHE A 271 -4.83 -4.33 10.29
CA PHE A 271 -6.01 -3.45 10.29
C PHE A 271 -7.25 -4.12 10.86
N GLU A 272 -7.94 -3.42 11.77
CA GLU A 272 -9.08 -3.94 12.54
C GLU A 272 -10.31 -4.27 11.67
N ASN A 273 -10.56 -3.49 10.61
CA ASN A 273 -11.76 -3.58 9.78
C ASN A 273 -11.46 -4.05 8.35
N ARG A 274 -10.50 -4.97 8.17
CA ARG A 274 -10.04 -5.37 6.82
C ARG A 274 -10.89 -6.47 6.17
N PHE A 275 -11.92 -6.99 6.84
CA PHE A 275 -12.78 -8.08 6.35
C PHE A 275 -14.09 -7.62 5.71
N GLN A 276 -14.23 -6.38 5.30
CA GLN A 276 -15.49 -5.86 4.73
C GLN A 276 -15.94 -6.58 3.46
N HIS A 277 -14.99 -7.04 2.63
CA HIS A 277 -15.26 -7.82 1.42
C HIS A 277 -15.92 -9.19 1.69
N VAL A 278 -15.81 -9.71 2.91
CA VAL A 278 -16.41 -11.01 3.29
C VAL A 278 -17.92 -11.01 3.12
N LYS A 279 -18.60 -9.90 3.45
CA LYS A 279 -20.05 -9.77 3.26
C LYS A 279 -20.42 -10.00 1.80
N GLU A 280 -19.65 -9.45 0.90
CA GLU A 280 -19.90 -9.53 -0.53
C GLU A 280 -19.53 -10.92 -1.11
N LEU A 281 -18.42 -11.51 -0.67
CA LEU A 281 -18.05 -12.88 -1.03
C LEU A 281 -19.10 -13.90 -0.56
N ARG A 282 -19.72 -13.70 0.61
CA ARG A 282 -20.82 -14.55 1.09
C ARG A 282 -22.06 -14.48 0.17
N LYS A 283 -22.37 -13.33 -0.42
CA LYS A 283 -23.43 -13.22 -1.44
C LYS A 283 -23.13 -14.08 -2.67
N MET A 284 -21.84 -14.24 -3.00
CA MET A 284 -21.38 -15.12 -4.06
C MET A 284 -21.30 -16.60 -3.64
N GLY A 285 -21.82 -16.97 -2.47
CA GLY A 285 -21.87 -18.35 -1.98
C GLY A 285 -20.60 -18.80 -1.23
N ALA A 286 -19.65 -17.89 -0.93
CA ALA A 286 -18.49 -18.26 -0.15
C ALA A 286 -18.85 -18.63 1.31
N ASN A 287 -18.25 -19.70 1.81
CA ASN A 287 -18.44 -20.17 3.18
C ASN A 287 -17.32 -19.60 4.08
N ILE A 288 -17.59 -18.48 4.71
CA ILE A 288 -16.63 -17.74 5.55
C ILE A 288 -17.28 -17.47 6.91
N THR A 289 -16.59 -17.76 8.00
CA THR A 289 -16.98 -17.37 9.36
C THR A 289 -15.99 -16.33 9.89
N LEU A 290 -16.50 -15.24 10.44
CA LEU A 290 -15.67 -14.16 11.01
C LEU A 290 -15.74 -14.19 12.54
N GLU A 291 -14.57 -14.10 13.18
CA GLU A 291 -14.41 -13.93 14.63
C GLU A 291 -13.32 -12.88 14.90
N LYS A 292 -13.73 -11.67 15.24
CA LYS A 292 -12.81 -10.54 15.48
C LYS A 292 -11.86 -10.31 14.29
N ASN A 293 -10.57 -10.58 14.51
CA ASN A 293 -9.52 -10.43 13.50
C ASN A 293 -9.19 -11.76 12.78
N HIS A 294 -10.05 -12.77 12.88
CA HIS A 294 -9.89 -14.06 12.22
C HIS A 294 -11.04 -14.34 11.28
N ALA A 295 -10.72 -14.96 10.15
CA ALA A 295 -11.70 -15.51 9.21
C ALA A 295 -11.40 -16.99 8.97
N VAL A 296 -12.37 -17.86 9.20
CA VAL A 296 -12.31 -19.26 8.77
C VAL A 296 -13.01 -19.36 7.43
N VAL A 297 -12.28 -19.72 6.40
CA VAL A 297 -12.79 -19.94 5.04
C VAL A 297 -12.85 -21.43 4.79
N LYS A 298 -14.05 -21.96 4.49
CA LYS A 298 -14.23 -23.33 4.00
C LYS A 298 -14.47 -23.26 2.51
N GLY A 299 -13.60 -23.88 1.73
CA GLY A 299 -13.73 -23.85 0.29
C GLY A 299 -15.01 -24.46 -0.22
N VAL A 300 -15.54 -23.92 -1.32
CA VAL A 300 -16.73 -24.40 -2.01
C VAL A 300 -16.37 -24.79 -3.44
N PRO A 301 -17.11 -25.73 -4.06
CA PRO A 301 -16.80 -26.16 -5.44
C PRO A 301 -16.87 -25.02 -6.46
N ASN A 302 -17.83 -24.12 -6.31
CA ASN A 302 -18.02 -22.98 -7.20
C ASN A 302 -18.62 -21.79 -6.42
N LEU A 303 -18.21 -20.59 -6.78
CA LEU A 303 -18.94 -19.37 -6.43
C LEU A 303 -20.10 -19.15 -7.42
N VAL A 304 -21.09 -18.37 -7.02
CA VAL A 304 -22.25 -18.01 -7.84
C VAL A 304 -22.25 -16.52 -8.18
N GLY A 305 -22.74 -16.18 -9.37
CA GLY A 305 -22.91 -14.79 -9.77
C GLY A 305 -23.89 -14.07 -8.86
N SER A 306 -23.53 -12.89 -8.37
CA SER A 306 -24.35 -12.08 -7.48
C SER A 306 -24.04 -10.61 -7.65
N GLU A 307 -24.99 -9.73 -7.35
CA GLU A 307 -24.73 -8.30 -7.29
C GLU A 307 -23.94 -7.98 -6.03
N VAL A 308 -22.71 -7.47 -6.22
CA VAL A 308 -21.77 -7.14 -5.14
C VAL A 308 -21.28 -5.71 -5.29
N THR A 309 -20.98 -5.07 -4.16
CA THR A 309 -20.50 -3.70 -4.11
C THR A 309 -19.14 -3.65 -3.41
N ALA A 310 -18.15 -3.08 -4.06
CA ALA A 310 -16.83 -2.88 -3.46
C ALA A 310 -16.85 -1.75 -2.42
N SER A 311 -16.37 -2.05 -1.22
CA SER A 311 -16.27 -1.07 -0.11
C SER A 311 -14.97 -0.28 -0.14
N ASP A 312 -13.92 -0.84 -0.72
CA ASP A 312 -12.58 -0.26 -0.80
C ASP A 312 -11.79 -0.89 -1.96
N LEU A 313 -10.58 -0.35 -2.21
CA LEU A 313 -9.72 -0.76 -3.31
C LEU A 313 -9.39 -2.27 -3.30
N ARG A 314 -9.11 -2.86 -2.13
CA ARG A 314 -8.70 -4.27 -2.01
C ARG A 314 -9.91 -5.21 -2.05
N ALA A 315 -11.04 -4.77 -1.48
CA ALA A 315 -12.32 -5.43 -1.69
C ALA A 315 -12.66 -5.49 -3.17
N SER A 316 -12.49 -4.39 -3.92
CA SER A 316 -12.69 -4.38 -5.38
C SER A 316 -11.87 -5.47 -6.07
N ALA A 317 -10.56 -5.53 -5.81
CA ALA A 317 -9.67 -6.52 -6.43
C ALA A 317 -10.12 -7.95 -6.14
N SER A 318 -10.47 -8.27 -4.88
CA SER A 318 -10.91 -9.62 -4.49
C SER A 318 -12.25 -10.01 -5.13
N LEU A 319 -13.19 -9.08 -5.24
CA LEU A 319 -14.49 -9.32 -5.86
C LEU A 319 -14.37 -9.49 -7.38
N VAL A 320 -13.48 -8.76 -8.04
CA VAL A 320 -13.16 -8.98 -9.46
C VAL A 320 -12.59 -10.39 -9.66
N LEU A 321 -11.62 -10.80 -8.81
CA LEU A 321 -11.04 -12.14 -8.86
C LEU A 321 -12.08 -13.23 -8.65
N ALA A 322 -12.97 -13.08 -7.66
CA ALA A 322 -14.09 -14.00 -7.46
C ALA A 322 -15.04 -14.00 -8.67
N GLY A 323 -15.31 -12.85 -9.26
CA GLY A 323 -16.10 -12.69 -10.47
C GLY A 323 -15.54 -13.42 -11.69
N LEU A 324 -14.21 -13.62 -11.78
CA LEU A 324 -13.59 -14.40 -12.86
C LEU A 324 -13.89 -15.90 -12.78
N THR A 325 -14.43 -16.38 -11.65
CA THR A 325 -14.77 -17.81 -11.45
C THR A 325 -16.23 -18.15 -11.78
N VAL A 326 -17.07 -17.15 -12.06
CA VAL A 326 -18.49 -17.34 -12.36
C VAL A 326 -18.77 -17.21 -13.85
N SER A 327 -19.91 -17.77 -14.31
CA SER A 327 -20.24 -17.88 -15.74
C SER A 327 -20.48 -16.53 -16.43
N TYR A 328 -20.88 -15.51 -15.66
CA TYR A 328 -21.16 -14.17 -16.18
C TYR A 328 -20.72 -13.12 -15.18
N THR A 329 -19.93 -12.17 -15.65
CA THR A 329 -19.46 -11.02 -14.86
C THR A 329 -19.68 -9.73 -15.63
N HIS A 330 -20.27 -8.74 -14.96
CA HIS A 330 -20.42 -7.38 -15.48
C HIS A 330 -19.94 -6.38 -14.42
N LEU A 331 -19.02 -5.51 -14.80
CA LEU A 331 -18.49 -4.46 -13.94
C LEU A 331 -19.11 -3.12 -14.31
N ARG A 332 -19.70 -2.45 -13.31
CA ARG A 332 -20.14 -1.06 -13.43
C ARG A 332 -19.21 -0.17 -12.62
N ALA A 333 -18.55 0.78 -13.27
CA ALA A 333 -17.89 1.86 -12.57
C ALA A 333 -18.96 2.83 -12.06
N HIS A 334 -18.94 3.16 -10.76
CA HIS A 334 -19.67 4.33 -10.29
C HIS A 334 -18.90 5.56 -10.74
N GLU A 335 -19.38 6.21 -11.79
CA GLU A 335 -18.99 7.59 -12.05
C GLU A 335 -19.53 8.43 -10.89
N THR A 336 -18.63 8.91 -10.05
CA THR A 336 -19.00 9.97 -9.12
C THR A 336 -19.21 11.22 -9.96
N ASN A 337 -20.47 11.50 -10.31
CA ASN A 337 -20.86 12.82 -10.81
C ASN A 337 -20.47 13.82 -9.74
N SER A 338 -19.33 14.48 -9.94
CA SER A 338 -19.01 15.72 -9.26
C SER A 338 -19.73 16.83 -10.01
N ASN A 339 -20.93 17.16 -9.57
CA ASN A 339 -21.49 18.50 -9.78
C ASN A 339 -20.71 19.52 -8.95
#